data_3efd7c401efdf99f15e10ebbadc615a5
#
_entry.id   3efd7c401efdf99f15e10ebbadc615a5
#
_cell.length_a   1.000
_cell.length_b   1.000
_cell.length_c   1.000
_cell.angle_alpha   90.00
_cell.angle_beta   90.00
_cell.angle_gamma   90.00
#
_symmetry.space_group_name_H-M   'P 1'
#
loop_
_entity.id
_entity.type
_entity.pdbx_description
1 polymer ?
#
loop_
_entity_poly.entity_id
_entity_poly.type
_entity_poly.pdbx_seq_one_letter_code
_entity_poly.pdbx_strand_id
1 'polypeptide(L)'
;SALPARSEMCIRDRHCFSSPLKVAEEALERGYVLSFAGNVTFKRNAELRQAAAKAPAGQLLVETDAPYMTPEPYRGQRNEPALIGHTYECIARVRHQTVQALAAEVNDTFDRVYGLR
;
A
#
# COMPACT_ATOMS: atom_id res chain seq x y z
N SER A 1 14.83 -17.52 -3.81
CA SER A 1 13.75 -16.70 -3.29
C SER A 1 12.40 -17.28 -3.68
N ALA A 2 11.43 -17.19 -2.79
CA ALA A 2 10.07 -17.66 -3.01
C ALA A 2 9.15 -16.56 -3.58
N LEU A 3 9.68 -15.40 -3.91
CA LEU A 3 8.87 -14.32 -4.43
C LEU A 3 8.34 -14.63 -5.83
N PRO A 4 7.07 -14.32 -6.11
CA PRO A 4 6.51 -14.47 -7.45
C PRO A 4 7.13 -13.47 -8.42
N ALA A 5 6.78 -13.59 -9.69
CA ALA A 5 7.21 -12.64 -10.69
C ALA A 5 6.77 -11.23 -10.30
N ARG A 6 7.59 -10.24 -10.63
CA ARG A 6 7.37 -8.86 -10.27
C ARG A 6 5.96 -8.36 -10.61
N SER A 7 5.50 -8.67 -11.82
CA SER A 7 4.18 -8.22 -12.28
C SER A 7 3.04 -8.90 -11.52
N GLU A 8 3.26 -10.10 -11.02
CA GLU A 8 2.23 -10.83 -10.29
C GLU A 8 2.10 -10.32 -8.86
N MET A 9 3.20 -9.94 -8.25
CA MET A 9 3.18 -9.56 -6.84
C MET A 9 2.66 -8.16 -6.59
N CYS A 10 3.03 -7.19 -7.40
CA CYS A 10 2.81 -5.78 -7.06
C CYS A 10 2.03 -5.01 -8.10
N ILE A 11 2.26 -5.31 -9.38
CA ILE A 11 1.71 -4.49 -10.47
C ILE A 11 0.41 -5.06 -10.98
N ARG A 12 0.35 -6.37 -11.19
CA ARG A 12 -0.81 -7.03 -11.75
C ARG A 12 -1.70 -7.67 -10.71
N ASP A 13 -1.15 -7.94 -9.54
CA ASP A 13 -1.94 -8.54 -8.50
C ASP A 13 -2.90 -7.49 -7.97
N ARG A 14 -4.17 -7.82 -7.98
CA ARG A 14 -5.22 -6.92 -7.53
C ARG A 14 -5.45 -7.02 -6.04
N HIS A 15 -4.76 -7.93 -5.38
CA HIS A 15 -4.84 -8.07 -3.94
C HIS A 15 -3.88 -7.10 -3.28
N CYS A 16 -4.33 -6.49 -2.20
CA CYS A 16 -3.47 -5.63 -1.42
C CYS A 16 -2.35 -6.45 -0.79
N PHE A 17 -1.19 -5.81 -0.63
CA PHE A 17 -0.07 -6.47 0.02
C PHE A 17 -0.42 -6.83 1.46
N SER A 18 -0.21 -8.08 1.84
CA SER A 18 -0.50 -8.55 3.20
C SER A 18 0.50 -9.60 3.69
N SER A 19 1.61 -9.73 3.01
CA SER A 19 2.66 -10.69 3.37
C SER A 19 3.50 -10.20 4.56
N PRO A 20 4.28 -11.10 5.20
CA PRO A 20 5.15 -10.71 6.31
C PRO A 20 6.18 -9.66 5.92
N LEU A 21 6.67 -8.95 6.92
CA LEU A 21 7.65 -7.87 6.71
C LEU A 21 8.89 -8.34 5.94
N LYS A 22 9.36 -9.54 6.23
CA LYS A 22 10.53 -10.09 5.53
C LYS A 22 10.32 -10.18 4.02
N VAL A 23 9.13 -10.58 3.60
CA VAL A 23 8.78 -10.65 2.18
C VAL A 23 8.74 -9.25 1.59
N ALA A 24 8.18 -8.29 2.33
CA ALA A 24 8.16 -6.90 1.88
C ALA A 24 9.58 -6.35 1.68
N GLU A 25 10.45 -6.58 2.64
CA GLU A 25 11.84 -6.11 2.56
C GLU A 25 12.55 -6.71 1.34
N GLU A 26 12.37 -8.00 1.09
CA GLU A 26 12.95 -8.67 -0.06
C GLU A 26 12.40 -8.12 -1.37
N ALA A 27 11.10 -7.89 -1.43
CA ALA A 27 10.46 -7.33 -2.62
C ALA A 27 10.98 -5.92 -2.92
N LEU A 28 11.10 -5.09 -1.88
CA LEU A 28 11.61 -3.73 -2.04
C LEU A 28 13.06 -3.71 -2.52
N GLU A 29 13.90 -4.62 -2.03
CA GLU A 29 15.28 -4.75 -2.50
C GLU A 29 15.34 -5.08 -3.98
N ARG A 30 14.36 -5.79 -4.49
CA ARG A 30 14.27 -6.15 -5.91
C ARG A 30 13.61 -5.07 -6.76
N GLY A 31 13.27 -3.94 -6.17
CA GLY A 31 12.64 -2.83 -6.89
C GLY A 31 11.14 -3.02 -7.13
N TYR A 32 10.50 -3.94 -6.43
CA TYR A 32 9.05 -4.14 -6.56
C TYR A 32 8.29 -2.97 -5.95
N VAL A 33 7.12 -2.72 -6.50
CA VAL A 33 6.19 -1.72 -5.97
C VAL A 33 5.14 -2.44 -5.14
N LEU A 34 4.95 -2.02 -3.89
CA LEU A 34 3.97 -2.60 -2.99
C LEU A 34 2.71 -1.73 -2.94
N SER A 35 1.55 -2.36 -3.04
CA SER A 35 0.27 -1.67 -2.97
C SER A 35 -0.42 -2.00 -1.65
N PHE A 36 -0.86 -0.98 -0.93
CA PHE A 36 -1.49 -1.12 0.38
C PHE A 36 -2.94 -0.67 0.35
N ALA A 37 -3.79 -1.37 1.10
CA ALA A 37 -5.21 -1.05 1.22
C ALA A 37 -5.58 -0.81 2.70
N GLY A 38 -6.87 -0.76 2.99
CA GLY A 38 -7.35 -0.43 4.32
C GLY A 38 -6.88 -1.34 5.44
N ASN A 39 -6.47 -2.57 5.11
CA ASN A 39 -5.96 -3.49 6.14
C ASN A 39 -4.66 -3.01 6.80
N VAL A 40 -3.97 -2.05 6.22
CA VAL A 40 -2.79 -1.45 6.85
C VAL A 40 -3.17 -0.72 8.15
N THR A 41 -4.42 -0.29 8.28
CA THR A 41 -4.92 0.40 9.47
C THR A 41 -5.29 -0.54 10.61
N PHE A 42 -5.36 -1.85 10.36
CA PHE A 42 -5.82 -2.81 11.36
C PHE A 42 -4.80 -2.97 12.48
N LYS A 43 -5.29 -3.03 13.73
CA LYS A 43 -4.39 -3.09 14.90
C LYS A 43 -3.37 -4.20 14.82
N ARG A 44 -3.78 -5.40 14.39
CA ARG A 44 -2.90 -6.58 14.34
C ARG A 44 -1.88 -6.53 13.20
N ASN A 45 -2.00 -5.58 12.29
CA ASN A 45 -1.17 -5.53 11.09
C ASN A 45 -0.01 -4.55 11.21
N ALA A 46 0.69 -4.58 12.35
CA ALA A 46 1.85 -3.71 12.57
C ALA A 46 2.95 -3.93 11.54
N GLU A 47 3.13 -5.17 11.07
CA GLU A 47 4.15 -5.46 10.05
C GLU A 47 3.82 -4.81 8.71
N LEU A 48 2.55 -4.70 8.36
CA LEU A 48 2.14 -3.98 7.15
C LEU A 48 2.49 -2.50 7.25
N ARG A 49 2.27 -1.91 8.41
CA ARG A 49 2.64 -0.51 8.63
C ARG A 49 4.16 -0.31 8.58
N GLN A 50 4.93 -1.27 9.09
CA GLN A 50 6.38 -1.22 8.98
C GLN A 50 6.84 -1.31 7.53
N ALA A 51 6.21 -2.17 6.73
CA ALA A 51 6.51 -2.28 5.31
C ALA A 51 6.20 -0.97 4.58
N ALA A 52 5.06 -0.36 4.88
CA ALA A 52 4.69 0.92 4.28
C ALA A 52 5.68 2.03 4.67
N ALA A 53 6.15 2.02 5.92
CA ALA A 53 7.13 3.00 6.38
C ALA A 53 8.48 2.85 5.70
N LYS A 54 8.87 1.61 5.37
CA LYS A 54 10.17 1.31 4.76
C LYS A 54 10.20 1.50 3.25
N ALA A 55 9.06 1.47 2.59
CA ALA A 55 9.02 1.56 1.13
C ALA A 55 9.58 2.90 0.67
N PRO A 56 10.58 2.90 -0.24
CA PRO A 56 11.09 4.15 -0.80
C PRO A 56 10.02 4.86 -1.63
N ALA A 57 10.20 6.15 -1.82
CA ALA A 57 9.38 6.88 -2.78
C ALA A 57 9.47 6.20 -4.14
N GLY A 58 8.35 5.99 -4.79
CA GLY A 58 8.31 5.29 -6.07
C GLY A 58 8.08 3.79 -5.98
N GLN A 59 8.01 3.23 -4.78
CA GLN A 59 7.76 1.80 -4.58
C GLN A 59 6.52 1.53 -3.73
N LEU A 60 5.62 2.50 -3.63
CA LEU A 60 4.40 2.37 -2.84
C LEU A 60 3.20 2.88 -3.61
N LEU A 61 2.14 2.10 -3.61
CA LEU A 61 0.82 2.48 -4.11
C LEU A 61 -0.22 2.28 -3.01
N VAL A 62 -1.33 2.98 -3.14
CA VAL A 62 -2.46 2.88 -2.22
C VAL A 62 -3.71 2.54 -3.01
N GLU A 63 -4.49 1.57 -2.53
CA GLU A 63 -5.70 1.10 -3.20
C GLU A 63 -6.85 0.94 -2.21
N THR A 64 -8.07 0.84 -2.72
CA THR A 64 -9.25 0.66 -1.87
C THR A 64 -9.59 -0.80 -1.61
N ASP A 65 -9.47 -1.63 -2.62
CA ASP A 65 -9.97 -3.01 -2.62
C ASP A 65 -11.45 -3.11 -2.24
N ALA A 66 -12.22 -2.04 -2.53
CA ALA A 66 -13.65 -2.02 -2.23
C ALA A 66 -14.37 -3.19 -2.92
N PRO A 67 -15.36 -3.80 -2.28
CA PRO A 67 -15.98 -3.44 -0.99
C PRO A 67 -15.29 -4.05 0.23
N TYR A 68 -14.10 -4.59 0.06
CA TYR A 68 -13.33 -5.25 1.12
C TYR A 68 -12.29 -4.31 1.73
N MET A 69 -11.62 -4.77 2.77
CA MET A 69 -10.49 -4.07 3.40
C MET A 69 -10.85 -2.67 3.87
N THR A 70 -12.02 -2.53 4.49
CA THR A 70 -12.47 -1.24 5.03
C THR A 70 -11.51 -0.76 6.10
N PRO A 71 -10.95 0.47 5.98
CA PRO A 71 -9.99 0.97 6.97
C PRO A 71 -10.65 1.34 8.29
N GLU A 72 -9.87 1.29 9.37
CA GLU A 72 -10.31 1.86 10.64
C GLU A 72 -10.57 3.36 10.47
N PRO A 73 -11.55 3.95 11.15
CA PRO A 73 -12.40 3.35 12.18
C PRO A 73 -13.66 2.64 11.66
N TYR A 74 -13.76 2.44 10.36
CA TYR A 74 -14.97 1.89 9.76
C TYR A 74 -14.90 0.39 9.48
N ARG A 75 -13.89 -0.29 10.03
CA ARG A 75 -13.74 -1.73 9.86
C ARG A 75 -15.02 -2.45 10.28
N GLY A 76 -15.41 -3.46 9.47
CA GLY A 76 -16.66 -4.19 9.70
C GLY A 76 -17.82 -3.66 8.87
N GLN A 77 -17.68 -2.49 8.26
CA GLN A 77 -18.65 -1.93 7.33
C GLN A 77 -18.20 -2.20 5.91
N ARG A 78 -19.09 -2.02 4.95
CA ARG A 78 -18.73 -2.14 3.54
C ARG A 78 -17.79 -1.00 3.15
N ASN A 79 -16.69 -1.34 2.51
CA ASN A 79 -15.74 -0.34 2.03
C ASN A 79 -16.28 0.36 0.77
N GLU A 80 -15.92 1.62 0.63
CA GLU A 80 -16.21 2.41 -0.56
C GLU A 80 -15.05 3.35 -0.84
N PRO A 81 -14.88 3.81 -2.10
CA PRO A 81 -13.73 4.62 -2.47
C PRO A 81 -13.53 5.86 -1.61
N ALA A 82 -14.60 6.46 -1.10
CA ALA A 82 -14.52 7.66 -0.27
C ALA A 82 -13.74 7.42 1.03
N LEU A 83 -13.60 6.18 1.48
CA LEU A 83 -12.89 5.86 2.73
C LEU A 83 -11.39 5.75 2.57
N ILE A 84 -10.85 5.84 1.36
CA ILE A 84 -9.42 5.70 1.09
C ILE A 84 -8.58 6.73 1.87
N GLY A 85 -9.16 7.86 2.21
CA GLY A 85 -8.48 8.89 3.00
C GLY A 85 -7.92 8.36 4.31
N HIS A 86 -8.62 7.43 4.95
CA HIS A 86 -8.16 6.83 6.21
C HIS A 86 -6.91 5.97 6.01
N THR A 87 -6.83 5.29 4.88
CA THR A 87 -5.64 4.53 4.50
C THR A 87 -4.45 5.46 4.27
N TYR A 88 -4.68 6.56 3.52
CA TYR A 88 -3.64 7.57 3.30
C TYR A 88 -3.15 8.18 4.61
N GLU A 89 -4.07 8.51 5.52
CA GLU A 89 -3.71 9.10 6.81
C GLU A 89 -2.81 8.16 7.63
N CYS A 90 -3.16 6.87 7.65
CA CYS A 90 -2.37 5.88 8.37
C CYS A 90 -0.96 5.76 7.79
N ILE A 91 -0.85 5.62 6.48
CA ILE A 91 0.44 5.45 5.81
C ILE A 91 1.30 6.71 5.94
N ALA A 92 0.69 7.89 5.77
CA ALA A 92 1.41 9.16 5.91
C ALA A 92 2.00 9.27 7.32
N ARG A 93 1.22 8.91 8.34
CA ARG A 93 1.67 8.97 9.73
C ARG A 93 2.90 8.11 9.98
N VAL A 94 2.88 6.85 9.52
CA VAL A 94 4.01 5.94 9.76
C VAL A 94 5.23 6.33 8.93
N ARG A 95 5.04 7.06 7.83
CA ARG A 95 6.13 7.56 6.99
C ARG A 95 6.60 8.95 7.39
N HIS A 96 5.98 9.56 8.41
CA HIS A 96 6.29 10.91 8.85
C HIS A 96 6.15 11.94 7.73
N GLN A 97 5.10 11.80 6.94
CA GLN A 97 4.78 12.68 5.81
C GLN A 97 3.40 13.29 6.00
N THR A 98 3.12 14.37 5.28
CA THR A 98 1.75 14.86 5.14
C THR A 98 1.00 13.98 4.14
N VAL A 99 -0.32 13.97 4.26
CA VAL A 99 -1.16 13.25 3.28
C VAL A 99 -0.93 13.79 1.87
N GLN A 100 -0.75 15.11 1.75
CA GLN A 100 -0.52 15.75 0.45
C GLN A 100 0.79 15.27 -0.19
N ALA A 101 1.86 15.18 0.61
CA ALA A 101 3.15 14.69 0.11
C ALA A 101 3.05 13.23 -0.32
N LEU A 102 2.40 12.41 0.49
CA LEU A 102 2.18 11.00 0.15
C LEU A 102 1.36 10.85 -1.12
N ALA A 103 0.28 11.61 -1.25
CA ALA A 103 -0.58 11.54 -2.43
C ALA A 103 0.20 11.89 -3.70
N ALA A 104 1.05 12.91 -3.64
CA ALA A 104 1.88 13.29 -4.78
C ALA A 104 2.84 12.16 -5.18
N GLU A 105 3.48 11.52 -4.21
CA GLU A 105 4.37 10.39 -4.47
C GLU A 105 3.62 9.20 -5.08
N VAL A 106 2.44 8.88 -4.54
CA VAL A 106 1.63 7.76 -5.02
C VAL A 106 1.15 8.02 -6.44
N ASN A 107 0.69 9.23 -6.74
CA ASN A 107 0.26 9.59 -8.09
C ASN A 107 1.41 9.48 -9.10
N ASP A 108 2.58 9.93 -8.72
CA ASP A 108 3.76 9.84 -9.56
C ASP A 108 4.14 8.38 -9.83
N THR A 109 4.10 7.56 -8.79
CA THR A 109 4.39 6.13 -8.91
C THR A 109 3.37 5.43 -9.79
N PHE A 110 2.08 5.75 -9.61
CA PHE A 110 1.00 5.19 -10.41
C PHE A 110 1.20 5.49 -11.90
N ASP A 111 1.47 6.75 -12.21
CA ASP A 111 1.69 7.17 -13.61
C ASP A 111 2.87 6.42 -14.23
N ARG A 112 3.95 6.27 -13.49
CA ARG A 112 5.14 5.57 -13.98
C ARG A 112 4.89 4.08 -14.16
N VAL A 113 4.25 3.45 -13.19
CA VAL A 113 3.98 2.00 -13.23
C VAL A 113 3.04 1.63 -14.36
N TYR A 114 2.03 2.45 -14.59
CA TYR A 114 1.01 2.18 -15.62
C TYR A 114 1.28 2.86 -16.95
N GLY A 115 2.45 3.49 -17.09
CA GLY A 115 2.87 4.05 -18.36
C GLY A 115 2.08 5.26 -18.82
N LEU A 116 1.60 6.09 -17.87
CA LEU A 116 0.81 7.27 -18.19
C LEU A 116 1.69 8.51 -18.44
N ARG A 117 3.00 8.35 -18.37
CA ARG A 117 3.97 9.39 -18.65
C ARG A 117 4.93 8.97 -19.75
#